data_76f0350c1b1b30acd47f392d7ffd781e
#
_entry.id   76f0350c1b1b30acd47f392d7ffd781e
#
_cell.length_a   1.000
_cell.length_b   1.000
_cell.length_c   1.000
_cell.angle_alpha   90.00
_cell.angle_beta   90.00
_cell.angle_gamma   90.00
#
_symmetry.space_group_name_H-M   'P 1'
#
loop_
_entity.id
_entity.type
_entity.pdbx_description
1 polymer ?
#
loop_
_entity_poly.entity_id
_entity_poly.type
_entity_poly.pdbx_seq_one_letter_code
_entity_poly.pdbx_strand_id
1 'polypeptide(L)'
;MTPEGRMHGLFLGIDCGTQGSKALLLDAGSGRTLGLGSAAQRPPEGRDGRREQDPADWLEAMASAVRMALEEAAVDGREVRALAVSAQQHGLLLLDAEGRALRPAKLWCDTESAAENRELLEALGGPAGSLERLGLVLAPGYTLSKLLWSRRRFPELFARVAHILLPHDYLTHWLTGRVGSDAGDASGSGYFDVRRRTWASDVLELVEPGGRLAAALPELIEPGACIGNLRPEAAAALGLAPHTRVAGGGGANMLAAIGTGNIRPGLLTASLGTSGTLSAYAERPLVSPHGELATFCASSGGWLPLACTMNLTGACGLVQDLLHLDLDEFSRLAAQAPVGAEGLLMLPFFDGERVPALPHASASLHGMTAANLSRANLCRAVLEGTAFGLRYGLDLLRASGLPGEEIRLVGGAAKNPLWRRTLADLLGLPLVCPRQTEAAALGAALQAAWSLGRESGAGESLEALCRRCVALDESTRTQPQARQQAAYEQAYRRYLELLPPR
;
A
#
# COMPACT_ATOMS: atom_id res chain seq x y z
N MET A 1 30.14 -12.73 -25.74
CA MET A 1 30.20 -12.51 -24.28
C MET A 1 28.79 -12.57 -23.77
N THR A 2 28.36 -13.64 -23.08
CA THR A 2 27.14 -13.68 -22.33
C THR A 2 27.22 -12.60 -21.26
N PRO A 3 26.16 -11.77 -21.03
CA PRO A 3 26.19 -10.79 -19.94
C PRO A 3 26.19 -11.59 -18.62
N GLU A 4 27.37 -11.75 -18.04
CA GLU A 4 27.57 -12.39 -16.76
C GLU A 4 26.71 -11.68 -15.70
N GLY A 5 25.85 -12.43 -15.02
CA GLY A 5 25.06 -11.97 -13.88
C GLY A 5 23.59 -11.63 -14.15
N ARG A 6 23.07 -11.80 -15.36
CA ARG A 6 21.65 -11.50 -15.65
C ARG A 6 20.72 -12.62 -15.16
N MET A 7 19.66 -12.24 -14.39
CA MET A 7 18.66 -13.20 -13.95
C MET A 7 17.78 -13.64 -15.13
N HIS A 8 17.65 -14.95 -15.29
CA HIS A 8 16.80 -15.59 -16.30
C HIS A 8 15.82 -16.54 -15.62
N GLY A 9 14.67 -16.72 -16.25
CA GLY A 9 13.62 -17.66 -15.79
C GLY A 9 12.30 -16.99 -15.49
N LEU A 10 11.35 -17.81 -15.10
CA LEU A 10 9.98 -17.41 -14.82
C LEU A 10 9.78 -17.21 -13.32
N PHE A 11 9.17 -16.07 -12.98
CA PHE A 11 8.91 -15.67 -11.60
C PHE A 11 7.45 -15.25 -11.46
N LEU A 12 6.83 -15.69 -10.39
CA LEU A 12 5.42 -15.43 -10.11
C LEU A 12 5.31 -14.42 -8.98
N GLY A 13 4.59 -13.34 -9.23
CA GLY A 13 4.19 -12.39 -8.20
C GLY A 13 2.70 -12.48 -7.94
N ILE A 14 2.32 -12.53 -6.69
CA ILE A 14 0.93 -12.60 -6.24
C ILE A 14 0.62 -11.34 -5.42
N ASP A 15 -0.55 -10.75 -5.62
CA ASP A 15 -1.07 -9.66 -4.79
C ASP A 15 -2.45 -10.03 -4.28
N CYS A 16 -2.57 -10.24 -2.97
CA CYS A 16 -3.80 -10.58 -2.28
C CYS A 16 -4.39 -9.32 -1.63
N GLY A 17 -5.22 -8.61 -2.36
CA GLY A 17 -5.92 -7.42 -1.89
C GLY A 17 -7.20 -7.73 -1.10
N THR A 18 -7.98 -6.69 -0.79
CA THR A 18 -9.25 -6.82 -0.04
C THR A 18 -10.39 -7.38 -0.92
N GLN A 19 -10.37 -7.11 -2.21
CA GLN A 19 -11.45 -7.49 -3.14
C GLN A 19 -11.16 -8.75 -3.96
N GLY A 20 -9.90 -9.18 -4.01
CA GLY A 20 -9.47 -10.32 -4.81
C GLY A 20 -7.97 -10.46 -4.83
N SER A 21 -7.53 -11.56 -5.43
CA SER A 21 -6.12 -11.88 -5.65
C SER A 21 -5.77 -11.71 -7.13
N LYS A 22 -4.56 -11.25 -7.39
CA LYS A 22 -3.98 -11.11 -8.72
C LYS A 22 -2.66 -11.86 -8.77
N ALA A 23 -2.37 -12.48 -9.90
CA ALA A 23 -1.12 -13.16 -10.15
C ALA A 23 -0.50 -12.68 -11.46
N LEU A 24 0.81 -12.52 -11.48
CA LEU A 24 1.57 -12.04 -12.62
C LEU A 24 2.77 -12.96 -12.86
N LEU A 25 2.88 -13.50 -14.07
CA LEU A 25 4.03 -14.29 -14.49
C LEU A 25 5.01 -13.41 -15.26
N LEU A 26 6.22 -13.25 -14.71
CA LEU A 26 7.32 -12.45 -15.26
C LEU A 26 8.40 -13.35 -15.86
N ASP A 27 8.78 -13.10 -17.12
CA ASP A 27 10.08 -13.54 -17.63
C ASP A 27 11.13 -12.49 -17.30
N ALA A 28 11.95 -12.75 -16.29
CA ALA A 28 12.97 -11.81 -15.86
C ALA A 28 14.07 -11.58 -16.91
N GLY A 29 14.30 -12.53 -17.81
CA GLY A 29 15.29 -12.40 -18.88
C GLY A 29 14.92 -11.32 -19.90
N SER A 30 13.67 -11.33 -20.37
CA SER A 30 13.15 -10.34 -21.32
C SER A 30 12.52 -9.10 -20.64
N GLY A 31 12.19 -9.19 -19.36
CA GLY A 31 11.45 -8.15 -18.64
C GLY A 31 9.97 -8.11 -18.96
N ARG A 32 9.41 -9.13 -19.63
CA ARG A 32 8.02 -9.15 -20.08
C ARG A 32 7.11 -9.89 -19.10
N THR A 33 5.94 -9.33 -18.85
CA THR A 33 4.82 -10.06 -18.28
C THR A 33 4.28 -11.02 -19.35
N LEU A 34 4.21 -12.31 -19.01
CA LEU A 34 3.74 -13.35 -19.93
C LEU A 34 2.27 -13.70 -19.69
N GLY A 35 1.78 -13.57 -18.45
CA GLY A 35 0.40 -13.85 -18.11
C GLY A 35 -0.04 -13.13 -16.86
N LEU A 36 -1.34 -12.84 -16.80
CA LEU A 36 -2.03 -12.20 -15.68
C LEU A 36 -3.24 -13.04 -15.30
N GLY A 37 -3.48 -13.20 -14.03
CA GLY A 37 -4.68 -13.83 -13.50
C GLY A 37 -5.32 -12.97 -12.44
N SER A 38 -6.64 -12.95 -12.37
CA SER A 38 -7.38 -12.22 -11.35
C SER A 38 -8.59 -13.01 -10.91
N ALA A 39 -8.75 -13.18 -9.61
CA ALA A 39 -9.88 -13.86 -9.02
C ALA A 39 -10.45 -13.01 -7.88
N ALA A 40 -11.77 -12.79 -7.92
CA ALA A 40 -12.49 -12.12 -6.83
C ALA A 40 -12.56 -13.02 -5.59
N GLN A 41 -12.62 -12.40 -4.42
CA GLN A 41 -12.89 -13.08 -3.15
C GLN A 41 -14.13 -12.47 -2.50
N ARG A 42 -14.68 -13.16 -1.49
CA ARG A 42 -15.81 -12.63 -0.76
C ARG A 42 -15.48 -11.27 -0.17
N PRO A 43 -16.37 -10.26 -0.30
CA PRO A 43 -16.14 -8.94 0.28
C PRO A 43 -16.04 -9.05 1.81
N PRO A 44 -15.39 -8.06 2.47
CA PRO A 44 -15.35 -8.01 3.93
C PRO A 44 -16.74 -8.02 4.56
N GLU A 45 -16.93 -8.85 5.56
CA GLU A 45 -18.16 -8.93 6.33
C GLU A 45 -18.11 -8.03 7.57
N GLY A 46 -19.28 -7.55 7.99
CA GLY A 46 -19.47 -6.82 9.24
C GLY A 46 -20.24 -5.51 9.10
N ARG A 47 -20.65 -4.96 10.26
CA ARG A 47 -21.36 -3.69 10.42
C ARG A 47 -20.68 -2.88 11.52
N ASP A 48 -21.01 -1.63 11.65
CA ASP A 48 -20.58 -0.76 12.75
C ASP A 48 -19.05 -0.75 12.98
N GLY A 49 -18.30 -0.61 11.90
CA GLY A 49 -16.83 -0.58 11.92
C GLY A 49 -16.15 -1.94 11.80
N ARG A 50 -16.87 -3.06 12.01
CA ARG A 50 -16.34 -4.41 11.81
C ARG A 50 -16.11 -4.68 10.33
N ARG A 51 -14.90 -5.17 10.00
CA ARG A 51 -14.53 -5.62 8.64
C ARG A 51 -13.60 -6.82 8.76
N GLU A 52 -14.15 -8.00 8.47
CA GLU A 52 -13.47 -9.29 8.61
C GLU A 52 -13.61 -10.13 7.34
N GLN A 53 -12.63 -11.00 7.09
CA GLN A 53 -12.64 -11.97 6.01
C GLN A 53 -12.16 -13.34 6.49
N ASP A 54 -12.70 -14.41 5.91
CA ASP A 54 -12.17 -15.75 6.09
C ASP A 54 -10.85 -15.87 5.29
N PRO A 55 -9.72 -16.21 5.91
CA PRO A 55 -8.47 -16.39 5.17
C PRO A 55 -8.50 -17.55 4.16
N ALA A 56 -9.44 -18.47 4.26
CA ALA A 56 -9.64 -19.52 3.25
C ALA A 56 -10.03 -18.94 1.88
N ASP A 57 -10.81 -17.85 1.87
CA ASP A 57 -11.18 -17.15 0.62
C ASP A 57 -9.96 -16.58 -0.11
N TRP A 58 -8.96 -16.13 0.66
CA TRP A 58 -7.71 -15.62 0.09
C TRP A 58 -6.93 -16.74 -0.61
N LEU A 59 -6.87 -17.93 0.01
CA LEU A 59 -6.17 -19.09 -0.55
C LEU A 59 -6.81 -19.57 -1.85
N GLU A 60 -8.15 -19.61 -1.89
CA GLU A 60 -8.91 -20.00 -3.07
C GLU A 60 -8.73 -18.98 -4.21
N ALA A 61 -8.87 -17.70 -3.92
CA ALA A 61 -8.68 -16.64 -4.90
C ALA A 61 -7.23 -16.59 -5.42
N MET A 62 -6.25 -16.75 -4.53
CA MET A 62 -4.84 -16.83 -4.89
C MET A 62 -4.57 -18.01 -5.84
N ALA A 63 -5.05 -19.20 -5.50
CA ALA A 63 -4.86 -20.39 -6.33
C ALA A 63 -5.54 -20.23 -7.71
N SER A 64 -6.73 -19.64 -7.74
CA SER A 64 -7.44 -19.37 -9.00
C SER A 64 -6.67 -18.36 -9.86
N ALA A 65 -6.23 -17.23 -9.29
CA ALA A 65 -5.46 -16.22 -10.01
C ALA A 65 -4.15 -16.79 -10.58
N VAL A 66 -3.44 -17.63 -9.82
CA VAL A 66 -2.19 -18.26 -10.29
C VAL A 66 -2.46 -19.17 -11.49
N ARG A 67 -3.48 -20.04 -11.41
CA ARG A 67 -3.83 -20.93 -12.55
C ARG A 67 -4.18 -20.11 -13.79
N MET A 68 -4.97 -19.06 -13.66
CA MET A 68 -5.32 -18.18 -14.79
C MET A 68 -4.08 -17.52 -15.41
N ALA A 69 -3.12 -17.07 -14.59
CA ALA A 69 -1.88 -16.47 -15.10
C ALA A 69 -1.02 -17.48 -15.88
N LEU A 70 -0.94 -18.71 -15.42
CA LEU A 70 -0.22 -19.81 -16.11
C LEU A 70 -0.92 -20.20 -17.41
N GLU A 71 -2.25 -20.29 -17.41
CA GLU A 71 -3.06 -20.59 -18.60
C GLU A 71 -2.91 -19.49 -19.67
N GLU A 72 -3.01 -18.20 -19.28
CA GLU A 72 -2.82 -17.08 -20.22
C GLU A 72 -1.41 -17.08 -20.83
N ALA A 73 -0.41 -17.39 -20.01
CA ALA A 73 0.97 -17.50 -20.47
C ALA A 73 1.25 -18.76 -21.31
N ALA A 74 0.37 -19.75 -21.30
CA ALA A 74 0.59 -21.10 -21.85
C ALA A 74 1.89 -21.74 -21.33
N VAL A 75 2.17 -21.62 -20.03
CA VAL A 75 3.38 -22.08 -19.36
C VAL A 75 3.06 -23.19 -18.37
N ASP A 76 3.91 -24.22 -18.34
CA ASP A 76 3.88 -25.24 -17.29
C ASP A 76 4.36 -24.62 -15.97
N GLY A 77 3.53 -24.69 -14.92
CA GLY A 77 3.89 -24.12 -13.62
C GLY A 77 5.17 -24.68 -13.02
N ARG A 78 5.62 -25.86 -13.47
CA ARG A 78 6.91 -26.47 -13.08
C ARG A 78 8.13 -25.66 -13.55
N GLU A 79 7.96 -24.75 -14.52
CA GLU A 79 9.00 -23.85 -15.00
C GLU A 79 9.18 -22.61 -14.12
N VAL A 80 8.23 -22.34 -13.21
CA VAL A 80 8.32 -21.20 -12.25
C VAL A 80 9.39 -21.50 -11.22
N ARG A 81 10.42 -20.66 -11.19
CA ARG A 81 11.59 -20.85 -10.32
C ARG A 81 11.36 -20.33 -8.89
N ALA A 82 10.70 -19.20 -8.76
CA ALA A 82 10.36 -18.64 -7.46
C ALA A 82 9.09 -17.79 -7.55
N LEU A 83 8.49 -17.58 -6.37
CA LEU A 83 7.35 -16.68 -6.19
C LEU A 83 7.51 -15.81 -4.95
N ALA A 84 6.76 -14.70 -4.90
CA ALA A 84 6.54 -13.92 -3.70
C ALA A 84 5.08 -13.47 -3.61
N VAL A 85 4.67 -13.15 -2.38
CA VAL A 85 3.32 -12.67 -2.08
C VAL A 85 3.37 -11.24 -1.58
N SER A 86 2.57 -10.39 -2.19
CA SER A 86 2.11 -9.10 -1.68
C SER A 86 0.74 -9.29 -1.07
N ALA A 87 0.43 -8.64 0.05
CA ALA A 87 -0.92 -8.69 0.59
C ALA A 87 -1.36 -7.37 1.23
N GLN A 88 -2.69 -7.25 1.45
CA GLN A 88 -3.28 -6.16 2.21
C GLN A 88 -2.64 -6.06 3.60
N GLN A 89 -2.31 -4.83 4.02
CA GLN A 89 -1.52 -4.57 5.22
C GLN A 89 -2.37 -4.50 6.51
N HIS A 90 -1.71 -4.52 7.67
CA HIS A 90 -2.27 -4.21 8.99
C HIS A 90 -3.40 -5.14 9.47
N GLY A 91 -3.75 -6.18 8.73
CA GLY A 91 -4.72 -7.18 9.18
C GLY A 91 -4.19 -7.98 10.37
N LEU A 92 -5.09 -8.56 11.17
CA LEU A 92 -4.74 -9.45 12.26
C LEU A 92 -5.26 -10.86 11.98
N LEU A 93 -4.36 -11.84 11.96
CA LEU A 93 -4.67 -13.26 12.05
C LEU A 93 -4.04 -13.86 13.31
N LEU A 94 -4.84 -14.66 14.01
CA LEU A 94 -4.41 -15.41 15.19
C LEU A 94 -4.49 -16.90 14.86
N LEU A 95 -3.36 -17.61 14.99
CA LEU A 95 -3.31 -19.04 14.73
C LEU A 95 -3.05 -19.83 16.02
N ASP A 96 -3.55 -21.07 16.06
CA ASP A 96 -3.19 -22.06 17.07
C ASP A 96 -1.83 -22.71 16.77
N ALA A 97 -1.41 -23.63 17.65
CA ALA A 97 -0.13 -24.34 17.52
C ALA A 97 -0.06 -25.25 16.26
N GLU A 98 -1.20 -25.63 15.71
CA GLU A 98 -1.30 -26.40 14.48
C GLU A 98 -1.36 -25.52 13.22
N GLY A 99 -1.24 -24.17 13.39
CA GLY A 99 -1.28 -23.22 12.28
C GLY A 99 -2.67 -22.93 11.73
N ARG A 100 -3.74 -23.29 12.44
CA ARG A 100 -5.12 -23.05 12.03
C ARG A 100 -5.57 -21.66 12.51
N ALA A 101 -6.26 -20.94 11.63
CA ALA A 101 -6.85 -19.66 12.00
C ALA A 101 -7.93 -19.86 13.08
N LEU A 102 -7.77 -19.14 14.19
CA LEU A 102 -8.68 -19.21 15.33
C LEU A 102 -9.99 -18.44 15.10
N ARG A 103 -9.98 -17.50 14.16
CA ARG A 103 -11.13 -16.68 13.76
C ARG A 103 -10.87 -16.01 12.40
N PRO A 104 -11.90 -15.43 11.75
CA PRO A 104 -11.68 -14.58 10.57
C PRO A 104 -10.68 -13.45 10.84
N ALA A 105 -9.96 -13.04 9.81
CA ALA A 105 -9.00 -11.96 9.87
C ALA A 105 -9.69 -10.62 10.06
N LYS A 106 -9.22 -9.79 11.02
CA LYS A 106 -9.65 -8.38 11.11
C LYS A 106 -8.79 -7.54 10.17
N LEU A 107 -9.43 -6.81 9.27
CA LEU A 107 -8.75 -6.12 8.18
C LEU A 107 -8.24 -4.73 8.57
N TRP A 108 -7.46 -4.11 7.68
CA TRP A 108 -6.92 -2.76 7.83
C TRP A 108 -8.01 -1.66 7.96
N CYS A 109 -9.16 -1.87 7.32
CA CYS A 109 -10.32 -0.97 7.36
C CYS A 109 -11.30 -1.29 8.51
N ASP A 110 -10.96 -2.25 9.38
CA ASP A 110 -11.74 -2.54 10.60
C ASP A 110 -11.45 -1.48 11.65
N THR A 111 -12.48 -0.78 12.09
CA THR A 111 -12.43 0.29 13.11
C THR A 111 -13.13 -0.09 14.40
N GLU A 112 -13.58 -1.34 14.53
CA GLU A 112 -14.26 -1.83 15.75
C GLU A 112 -13.37 -1.73 16.99
N SER A 113 -12.06 -1.80 16.82
CA SER A 113 -11.04 -1.65 17.89
C SER A 113 -10.59 -0.20 18.15
N ALA A 114 -11.35 0.81 17.72
CA ALA A 114 -10.98 2.21 17.88
C ALA A 114 -10.88 2.65 19.36
N ALA A 115 -11.66 2.04 20.27
CA ALA A 115 -11.56 2.31 21.70
C ALA A 115 -10.24 1.80 22.28
N GLU A 116 -9.84 0.58 21.93
CA GLU A 116 -8.58 -0.03 22.32
C GLU A 116 -7.38 0.75 21.72
N ASN A 117 -7.55 1.30 20.52
CA ASN A 117 -6.50 2.15 19.92
C ASN A 117 -6.26 3.42 20.76
N ARG A 118 -7.31 4.12 21.20
CA ARG A 118 -7.16 5.31 22.05
C ARG A 118 -6.47 4.98 23.38
N GLU A 119 -6.85 3.91 24.02
CA GLU A 119 -6.24 3.45 25.28
C GLU A 119 -4.75 3.10 25.09
N LEU A 120 -4.43 2.35 24.05
CA LEU A 120 -3.04 1.99 23.76
C LEU A 120 -2.20 3.22 23.39
N LEU A 121 -2.74 4.15 22.62
CA LEU A 121 -2.05 5.39 22.28
C LEU A 121 -1.79 6.24 23.52
N GLU A 122 -2.76 6.32 24.43
CA GLU A 122 -2.58 7.01 25.73
C GLU A 122 -1.51 6.32 26.59
N ALA A 123 -1.55 4.98 26.69
CA ALA A 123 -0.56 4.19 27.41
C ALA A 123 0.87 4.32 26.82
N LEU A 124 0.99 4.56 25.53
CA LEU A 124 2.26 4.85 24.87
C LEU A 124 2.77 6.28 25.14
N GLY A 125 1.99 7.15 25.79
CA GLY A 125 2.32 8.57 25.99
C GLY A 125 1.79 9.48 24.88
N GLY A 126 0.71 9.09 24.24
CA GLY A 126 0.09 9.84 23.13
C GLY A 126 0.87 9.73 21.82
N PRO A 127 0.56 10.60 20.83
CA PRO A 127 1.26 10.61 19.54
C PRO A 127 2.78 10.75 19.67
N ALA A 128 3.26 11.61 20.59
CA ALA A 128 4.69 11.82 20.80
C ALA A 128 5.39 10.56 21.34
N GLY A 129 4.83 9.90 22.32
CA GLY A 129 5.37 8.65 22.85
C GLY A 129 5.30 7.49 21.86
N SER A 130 4.24 7.44 21.02
CA SER A 130 4.16 6.48 19.91
C SER A 130 5.28 6.72 18.90
N LEU A 131 5.52 7.97 18.49
CA LEU A 131 6.64 8.33 17.61
C LEU A 131 7.99 7.97 18.20
N GLU A 132 8.18 8.23 19.50
CA GLU A 132 9.43 7.89 20.20
C GLU A 132 9.68 6.39 20.24
N ARG A 133 8.63 5.57 20.46
CA ARG A 133 8.78 4.11 20.59
C ARG A 133 8.81 3.37 19.27
N LEU A 134 7.92 3.74 18.36
CA LEU A 134 7.67 3.00 17.13
C LEU A 134 8.22 3.69 15.87
N GLY A 135 8.45 5.01 15.92
CA GLY A 135 8.79 5.83 14.76
C GLY A 135 7.60 6.22 13.91
N LEU A 136 6.38 5.90 14.35
CA LEU A 136 5.11 6.28 13.73
C LEU A 136 4.01 6.43 14.80
N VAL A 137 2.89 7.07 14.44
CA VAL A 137 1.73 7.19 15.33
C VAL A 137 0.83 5.98 15.17
N LEU A 138 0.47 5.34 16.28
CA LEU A 138 -0.45 4.20 16.30
C LEU A 138 -1.83 4.62 15.78
N ALA A 139 -2.24 4.06 14.65
CA ALA A 139 -3.52 4.33 14.00
C ALA A 139 -4.55 3.22 14.27
N PRO A 140 -5.87 3.52 14.28
CA PRO A 140 -6.92 2.53 14.55
C PRO A 140 -6.90 1.31 13.61
N GLY A 141 -6.44 1.50 12.37
CA GLY A 141 -6.28 0.43 11.38
C GLY A 141 -5.11 -0.53 11.62
N TYR A 142 -4.22 -0.24 12.59
CA TYR A 142 -3.05 -1.08 12.85
C TYR A 142 -3.39 -2.32 13.70
N THR A 143 -2.50 -3.31 13.68
CA THR A 143 -2.75 -4.65 14.22
C THR A 143 -2.86 -4.68 15.74
N LEU A 144 -2.10 -3.84 16.46
CA LEU A 144 -2.02 -3.82 17.92
C LEU A 144 -3.40 -3.61 18.58
N SER A 145 -4.19 -2.68 18.07
CA SER A 145 -5.52 -2.37 18.61
C SER A 145 -6.46 -3.57 18.49
N LYS A 146 -6.39 -4.28 17.35
CA LYS A 146 -7.17 -5.48 17.08
C LYS A 146 -6.74 -6.64 18.00
N LEU A 147 -5.47 -6.70 18.37
CA LEU A 147 -4.94 -7.71 19.28
C LEU A 147 -5.52 -7.53 20.69
N LEU A 148 -5.51 -6.30 21.23
CA LEU A 148 -6.12 -5.99 22.54
C LEU A 148 -7.62 -6.24 22.53
N TRP A 149 -8.32 -5.80 21.46
CA TRP A 149 -9.73 -6.05 21.25
C TRP A 149 -10.04 -7.57 21.26
N SER A 150 -9.25 -8.38 20.55
CA SER A 150 -9.43 -9.84 20.46
C SER A 150 -9.25 -10.51 21.82
N ARG A 151 -8.24 -10.09 22.60
CA ARG A 151 -8.02 -10.59 23.97
C ARG A 151 -9.24 -10.34 24.88
N ARG A 152 -9.83 -9.15 24.78
CA ARG A 152 -10.99 -8.77 25.62
C ARG A 152 -12.28 -9.49 25.22
N ARG A 153 -12.50 -9.63 23.93
CA ARG A 153 -13.76 -10.19 23.40
C ARG A 153 -13.77 -11.73 23.37
N PHE A 154 -12.61 -12.35 23.22
CA PHE A 154 -12.47 -13.79 23.03
C PHE A 154 -11.32 -14.36 23.90
N PRO A 155 -11.37 -14.22 25.25
CA PRO A 155 -10.25 -14.59 26.13
C PRO A 155 -9.86 -16.08 26.03
N GLU A 156 -10.84 -16.99 25.90
CA GLU A 156 -10.58 -18.41 25.76
C GLU A 156 -9.90 -18.77 24.43
N LEU A 157 -10.30 -18.14 23.35
CA LEU A 157 -9.66 -18.28 22.05
C LEU A 157 -8.26 -17.67 22.10
N PHE A 158 -8.11 -16.50 22.71
CA PHE A 158 -6.85 -15.78 22.82
C PHE A 158 -5.80 -16.57 23.63
N ALA A 159 -6.21 -17.35 24.62
CA ALA A 159 -5.33 -18.25 25.36
C ALA A 159 -4.67 -19.34 24.49
N ARG A 160 -5.26 -19.67 23.33
CA ARG A 160 -4.76 -20.66 22.37
C ARG A 160 -3.85 -20.08 21.30
N VAL A 161 -3.64 -18.75 21.28
CA VAL A 161 -2.81 -18.08 20.28
C VAL A 161 -1.36 -18.56 20.41
N ALA A 162 -0.85 -19.16 19.35
CA ALA A 162 0.52 -19.56 19.16
C ALA A 162 1.27 -18.66 18.16
N HIS A 163 0.56 -18.09 17.18
CA HIS A 163 1.15 -17.16 16.20
C HIS A 163 0.25 -15.95 15.96
N ILE A 164 0.88 -14.79 15.85
CA ILE A 164 0.28 -13.49 15.50
C ILE A 164 0.82 -13.09 14.14
N LEU A 165 -0.03 -13.13 13.12
CA LEU A 165 0.39 -12.94 11.72
C LEU A 165 -0.35 -11.77 11.07
N LEU A 166 0.32 -11.14 10.12
CA LEU A 166 -0.28 -10.26 9.14
C LEU A 166 -0.83 -11.09 7.96
N PRO A 167 -1.68 -10.54 7.08
CA PRO A 167 -2.20 -11.29 5.93
C PRO A 167 -1.11 -11.89 5.05
N HIS A 168 -0.06 -11.15 4.74
CA HIS A 168 1.07 -11.62 3.97
C HIS A 168 1.81 -12.77 4.68
N ASP A 169 2.06 -12.65 6.00
CA ASP A 169 2.73 -13.69 6.79
C ASP A 169 1.94 -15.01 6.76
N TYR A 170 0.61 -14.92 6.88
CA TYR A 170 -0.28 -16.08 6.80
C TYR A 170 -0.20 -16.78 5.45
N LEU A 171 -0.26 -16.03 4.35
CA LEU A 171 -0.17 -16.60 3.00
C LEU A 171 1.20 -17.28 2.79
N THR A 172 2.27 -16.64 3.23
CA THR A 172 3.62 -17.18 3.16
C THR A 172 3.79 -18.41 4.05
N HIS A 173 3.18 -18.40 5.25
CA HIS A 173 3.12 -19.56 6.13
C HIS A 173 2.37 -20.74 5.48
N TRP A 174 1.22 -20.49 4.87
CA TRP A 174 0.48 -21.52 4.14
C TRP A 174 1.30 -22.12 2.99
N LEU A 175 2.05 -21.29 2.27
CA LEU A 175 2.91 -21.72 1.17
C LEU A 175 4.09 -22.59 1.62
N THR A 176 4.72 -22.26 2.75
CA THR A 176 6.03 -22.82 3.13
C THR A 176 6.05 -23.61 4.44
N GLY A 177 5.05 -23.43 5.29
CA GLY A 177 5.06 -23.92 6.68
C GLY A 177 5.97 -23.09 7.62
N ARG A 178 6.68 -22.09 7.11
CA ARG A 178 7.54 -21.21 7.92
C ARG A 178 6.76 -19.98 8.40
N VAL A 179 7.08 -19.52 9.61
CA VAL A 179 6.48 -18.33 10.22
C VAL A 179 7.50 -17.20 10.14
N GLY A 180 7.31 -16.32 9.16
CA GLY A 180 8.22 -15.20 8.92
C GLY A 180 7.45 -13.95 8.48
N SER A 181 8.01 -12.77 8.70
CA SER A 181 7.44 -11.47 8.34
C SER A 181 8.47 -10.56 7.69
N ASP A 182 8.03 -9.74 6.74
CA ASP A 182 8.81 -8.65 6.17
C ASP A 182 8.78 -7.41 7.06
N ALA A 183 9.93 -6.77 7.25
CA ALA A 183 10.02 -5.54 8.04
C ALA A 183 9.14 -4.41 7.51
N GLY A 184 8.88 -4.37 6.20
CA GLY A 184 7.98 -3.39 5.57
C GLY A 184 6.55 -3.56 6.04
N ASP A 185 6.01 -4.76 5.98
CA ASP A 185 4.65 -5.07 6.44
C ASP A 185 4.57 -5.00 7.98
N ALA A 186 5.55 -5.54 8.69
CA ALA A 186 5.66 -5.47 10.16
C ALA A 186 5.60 -4.03 10.69
N SER A 187 6.12 -3.06 9.94
CA SER A 187 6.12 -1.63 10.31
C SER A 187 4.73 -1.09 10.65
N GLY A 188 3.68 -1.60 10.02
CA GLY A 188 2.29 -1.18 10.24
C GLY A 188 1.56 -1.98 11.32
N SER A 189 2.24 -2.81 12.09
CA SER A 189 1.62 -3.64 13.13
C SER A 189 1.26 -2.85 14.40
N GLY A 190 2.02 -1.79 14.74
CA GLY A 190 1.90 -1.04 15.98
C GLY A 190 2.71 -1.63 17.14
N TYR A 191 3.51 -2.66 16.89
CA TYR A 191 4.48 -3.26 17.83
C TYR A 191 5.82 -3.53 17.13
N PHE A 192 6.26 -2.62 16.26
CA PHE A 192 7.50 -2.68 15.52
C PHE A 192 8.22 -1.32 15.55
N ASP A 193 9.51 -1.27 15.92
CA ASP A 193 10.33 -0.05 15.81
C ASP A 193 10.91 0.05 14.41
N VAL A 194 10.33 0.95 13.60
CA VAL A 194 10.72 1.14 12.19
C VAL A 194 12.14 1.67 12.03
N ARG A 195 12.70 2.34 13.04
CA ARG A 195 14.07 2.89 12.98
C ARG A 195 15.10 1.79 13.16
N ARG A 196 14.84 0.86 14.09
CA ARG A 196 15.72 -0.27 14.42
C ARG A 196 15.45 -1.50 13.58
N ARG A 197 14.30 -1.54 12.90
CA ARG A 197 13.82 -2.70 12.11
C ARG A 197 13.69 -3.95 12.99
N THR A 198 13.11 -3.79 14.17
CA THR A 198 12.93 -4.87 15.15
C THR A 198 11.55 -4.80 15.78
N TRP A 199 11.09 -5.95 16.28
CA TRP A 199 9.88 -5.98 17.09
C TRP A 199 10.05 -5.15 18.37
N ALA A 200 9.07 -4.30 18.68
CA ALA A 200 8.95 -3.58 19.94
C ALA A 200 8.12 -4.44 20.92
N SER A 201 8.71 -5.54 21.37
CA SER A 201 8.00 -6.56 22.18
C SER A 201 7.50 -6.02 23.52
N ASP A 202 8.13 -4.98 24.05
CA ASP A 202 7.68 -4.28 25.26
C ASP A 202 6.30 -3.63 25.08
N VAL A 203 5.93 -3.25 23.86
CA VAL A 203 4.58 -2.71 23.54
C VAL A 203 3.50 -3.79 23.68
N LEU A 204 3.84 -5.04 23.41
CA LEU A 204 2.90 -6.16 23.59
C LEU A 204 2.56 -6.42 25.05
N GLU A 205 3.40 -6.00 26.00
CA GLU A 205 3.11 -6.08 27.45
C GLU A 205 1.89 -5.20 27.82
N LEU A 206 1.57 -4.19 27.03
CA LEU A 206 0.33 -3.40 27.19
C LEU A 206 -0.93 -4.22 26.83
N VAL A 207 -0.78 -5.21 25.97
CA VAL A 207 -1.87 -6.13 25.62
C VAL A 207 -1.93 -7.27 26.63
N GLU A 208 -0.81 -7.94 26.89
CA GLU A 208 -0.73 -9.06 27.84
C GLU A 208 0.67 -9.13 28.47
N PRO A 209 0.79 -8.89 29.78
CA PRO A 209 2.06 -9.05 30.49
C PRO A 209 2.59 -10.49 30.48
N GLY A 210 3.91 -10.66 30.51
CA GLY A 210 4.58 -11.96 30.69
C GLY A 210 5.24 -12.55 29.44
N GLY A 211 5.37 -11.78 28.36
CA GLY A 211 6.23 -12.13 27.21
C GLY A 211 5.67 -13.19 26.24
N ARG A 212 4.51 -13.79 26.50
CA ARG A 212 3.93 -14.83 25.65
C ARG A 212 3.66 -14.34 24.23
N LEU A 213 3.15 -13.12 24.09
CA LEU A 213 2.85 -12.56 22.75
C LEU A 213 4.12 -12.27 21.96
N ALA A 214 5.20 -11.90 22.62
CA ALA A 214 6.50 -11.71 21.96
C ALA A 214 7.01 -13.01 21.33
N ALA A 215 6.81 -14.14 22.01
CA ALA A 215 7.16 -15.48 21.50
C ALA A 215 6.25 -15.94 20.34
N ALA A 216 5.07 -15.33 20.19
CA ALA A 216 4.13 -15.62 19.11
C ALA A 216 4.39 -14.82 17.83
N LEU A 217 5.36 -13.88 17.83
CA LEU A 217 5.72 -13.09 16.67
C LEU A 217 6.53 -13.89 15.65
N PRO A 218 6.38 -13.62 14.35
CA PRO A 218 7.17 -14.25 13.30
C PRO A 218 8.65 -13.80 13.35
N GLU A 219 9.54 -14.64 12.82
CA GLU A 219 10.92 -14.27 12.52
C GLU A 219 10.94 -13.16 11.44
N LEU A 220 11.80 -12.16 11.61
CA LEU A 220 11.98 -11.13 10.58
C LEU A 220 12.86 -11.65 9.44
N ILE A 221 12.35 -11.56 8.24
CA ILE A 221 13.04 -12.01 7.03
C ILE A 221 13.87 -10.84 6.46
N GLU A 222 15.14 -11.11 6.18
CA GLU A 222 16.01 -10.13 5.55
C GLU A 222 15.54 -9.76 4.13
N PRO A 223 15.61 -8.49 3.73
CA PRO A 223 15.25 -8.07 2.37
C PRO A 223 16.01 -8.86 1.32
N GLY A 224 15.28 -9.43 0.36
CA GLY A 224 15.85 -10.26 -0.68
C GLY A 224 16.32 -11.65 -0.23
N ALA A 225 15.78 -12.17 0.87
CA ALA A 225 15.94 -13.56 1.26
C ALA A 225 14.74 -14.42 0.80
N CYS A 226 15.00 -15.71 0.56
CA CYS A 226 13.95 -16.69 0.43
C CYS A 226 13.59 -17.27 1.80
N ILE A 227 12.29 -17.49 2.04
CA ILE A 227 11.81 -18.06 3.31
C ILE A 227 11.76 -19.59 3.27
N GLY A 228 11.64 -20.19 2.10
CA GLY A 228 11.58 -21.67 1.96
C GLY A 228 11.23 -22.12 0.55
N ASN A 229 10.83 -23.38 0.45
CA ASN A 229 10.21 -23.99 -0.74
C ASN A 229 8.70 -24.10 -0.54
N LEU A 230 7.97 -24.26 -1.62
CA LEU A 230 6.55 -24.63 -1.53
C LEU A 230 6.36 -25.96 -0.82
N ARG A 231 5.36 -26.03 0.05
CA ARG A 231 4.85 -27.29 0.58
C ARG A 231 4.17 -28.08 -0.55
N PRO A 232 4.19 -29.42 -0.50
CA PRO A 232 3.55 -30.23 -1.54
C PRO A 232 2.08 -29.88 -1.79
N GLU A 233 1.32 -29.61 -0.72
CA GLU A 233 -0.11 -29.25 -0.81
C GLU A 233 -0.32 -27.89 -1.48
N ALA A 234 0.51 -26.91 -1.16
CA ALA A 234 0.47 -25.59 -1.78
C ALA A 234 0.89 -25.66 -3.26
N ALA A 235 1.93 -26.42 -3.56
CA ALA A 235 2.38 -26.63 -4.94
C ALA A 235 1.28 -27.27 -5.79
N ALA A 236 0.60 -28.29 -5.29
CA ALA A 236 -0.51 -28.95 -5.97
C ALA A 236 -1.70 -27.98 -6.18
N ALA A 237 -2.06 -27.18 -5.17
CA ALA A 237 -3.15 -26.21 -5.27
C ALA A 237 -2.88 -25.12 -6.31
N LEU A 238 -1.62 -24.67 -6.42
CA LEU A 238 -1.19 -23.62 -7.34
C LEU A 238 -0.82 -24.15 -8.74
N GLY A 239 -0.67 -25.47 -8.93
CA GLY A 239 -0.15 -26.05 -10.16
C GLY A 239 1.34 -25.81 -10.39
N LEU A 240 2.12 -25.64 -9.31
CA LEU A 240 3.55 -25.36 -9.31
C LEU A 240 4.37 -26.60 -8.85
N ALA A 241 5.69 -26.50 -8.94
CA ALA A 241 6.56 -27.55 -8.43
C ALA A 241 6.89 -27.36 -6.93
N PRO A 242 7.01 -28.45 -6.14
CA PRO A 242 7.36 -28.30 -4.70
C PRO A 242 8.74 -27.67 -4.45
N HIS A 243 9.64 -27.68 -5.43
CA HIS A 243 10.95 -27.03 -5.32
C HIS A 243 10.93 -25.53 -5.68
N THR A 244 9.79 -24.97 -6.09
CA THR A 244 9.64 -23.53 -6.34
C THR A 244 9.97 -22.76 -5.05
N ARG A 245 10.92 -21.82 -5.15
CA ARG A 245 11.35 -21.01 -4.00
C ARG A 245 10.30 -19.95 -3.67
N VAL A 246 10.14 -19.66 -2.40
CA VAL A 246 9.26 -18.58 -1.91
C VAL A 246 10.13 -17.50 -1.29
N ALA A 247 10.06 -16.29 -1.85
CA ALA A 247 10.74 -15.11 -1.30
C ALA A 247 9.95 -14.52 -0.12
N GLY A 248 10.58 -13.62 0.63
CA GLY A 248 10.01 -13.02 1.83
C GLY A 248 8.64 -12.38 1.65
N GLY A 249 8.33 -11.83 0.47
CA GLY A 249 7.07 -11.13 0.21
C GLY A 249 7.02 -9.76 0.91
N GLY A 250 5.80 -9.27 1.19
CA GLY A 250 5.61 -8.03 1.94
C GLY A 250 4.24 -7.38 1.76
N GLY A 251 4.06 -6.21 2.37
CA GLY A 251 2.85 -5.42 2.27
C GLY A 251 2.65 -4.79 0.87
N ALA A 252 1.40 -4.57 0.50
CA ALA A 252 1.04 -4.11 -0.85
C ALA A 252 1.73 -2.82 -1.29
N ASN A 253 1.86 -1.82 -0.40
CA ASN A 253 2.55 -0.57 -0.74
C ASN A 253 4.06 -0.78 -0.97
N MET A 254 4.70 -1.68 -0.20
CA MET A 254 6.13 -1.98 -0.29
C MET A 254 6.46 -2.71 -1.60
N LEU A 255 5.63 -3.68 -1.96
CA LEU A 255 5.81 -4.42 -3.21
C LEU A 255 5.42 -3.53 -4.42
N ALA A 256 4.38 -2.70 -4.30
CA ALA A 256 4.06 -1.71 -5.34
C ALA A 256 5.21 -0.71 -5.58
N ALA A 257 5.94 -0.31 -4.53
CA ALA A 257 7.14 0.51 -4.68
C ALA A 257 8.21 -0.20 -5.51
N ILE A 258 8.46 -1.49 -5.28
CA ILE A 258 9.36 -2.30 -6.12
C ILE A 258 8.83 -2.36 -7.56
N GLY A 259 7.55 -2.68 -7.74
CA GLY A 259 6.91 -2.80 -9.06
C GLY A 259 6.80 -1.51 -9.85
N THR A 260 6.95 -0.36 -9.21
CA THR A 260 7.07 0.94 -9.88
C THR A 260 8.53 1.42 -10.02
N GLY A 261 9.49 0.68 -9.47
CA GLY A 261 10.90 1.04 -9.45
C GLY A 261 11.27 2.10 -8.41
N ASN A 262 10.36 2.41 -7.46
CA ASN A 262 10.60 3.35 -6.36
C ASN A 262 11.41 2.67 -5.24
N ILE A 263 12.67 2.39 -5.53
CA ILE A 263 13.63 1.68 -4.65
C ILE A 263 14.94 2.47 -4.48
N ARG A 264 14.94 3.71 -4.92
CA ARG A 264 16.07 4.66 -4.81
C ARG A 264 15.54 6.07 -4.57
N PRO A 265 16.35 6.97 -3.98
CA PRO A 265 15.99 8.38 -3.87
C PRO A 265 15.62 9.02 -5.22
N GLY A 266 14.72 10.00 -5.19
CA GLY A 266 14.28 10.77 -6.35
C GLY A 266 13.01 10.23 -7.03
N LEU A 267 12.71 8.93 -6.93
CA LEU A 267 11.46 8.39 -7.43
C LEU A 267 10.36 8.41 -6.35
N LEU A 268 9.16 8.77 -6.78
CA LEU A 268 7.95 8.69 -5.95
C LEU A 268 6.94 7.76 -6.62
N THR A 269 6.12 7.12 -5.80
CA THR A 269 4.93 6.42 -6.28
C THR A 269 3.69 7.11 -5.74
N ALA A 270 2.78 7.49 -6.63
CA ALA A 270 1.45 7.96 -6.25
C ALA A 270 0.40 6.95 -6.71
N SER A 271 -0.43 6.48 -5.79
CA SER A 271 -1.55 5.57 -6.10
C SER A 271 -2.87 6.32 -6.00
N LEU A 272 -3.64 6.31 -7.07
CA LEU A 272 -4.92 7.01 -7.19
C LEU A 272 -6.08 6.00 -7.18
N GLY A 273 -6.53 5.67 -5.98
CA GLY A 273 -7.72 4.86 -5.71
C GLY A 273 -8.82 5.69 -5.05
N THR A 274 -9.76 5.04 -4.35
CA THR A 274 -10.77 5.70 -3.49
C THR A 274 -10.09 6.65 -2.51
N SER A 275 -9.01 6.20 -1.89
CA SER A 275 -8.01 6.96 -1.15
C SER A 275 -6.75 7.18 -1.99
N GLY A 276 -5.88 8.08 -1.58
CA GLY A 276 -4.63 8.38 -2.26
C GLY A 276 -3.40 8.10 -1.40
N THR A 277 -2.33 7.58 -2.01
CA THR A 277 -1.03 7.49 -1.33
C THR A 277 0.05 8.14 -2.17
N LEU A 278 1.01 8.75 -1.49
CA LEU A 278 2.25 9.25 -2.09
C LEU A 278 3.42 8.76 -1.22
N SER A 279 4.31 7.99 -1.81
CA SER A 279 5.47 7.42 -1.11
C SER A 279 6.77 7.73 -1.81
N ALA A 280 7.83 7.84 -1.02
CA ALA A 280 9.20 8.02 -1.49
C ALA A 280 10.12 6.99 -0.84
N TYR A 281 11.17 6.55 -1.55
CA TYR A 281 12.21 5.74 -0.96
C TYR A 281 13.20 6.60 -0.19
N ALA A 282 13.59 6.13 1.00
CA ALA A 282 14.61 6.75 1.83
C ALA A 282 15.67 5.73 2.26
N GLU A 283 16.94 6.15 2.27
CA GLU A 283 18.07 5.30 2.72
C GLU A 283 18.24 5.26 4.24
N ARG A 284 17.58 6.17 4.94
CA ARG A 284 17.62 6.30 6.40
C ARG A 284 16.23 6.42 6.98
N PRO A 285 16.01 5.98 8.23
CA PRO A 285 14.71 6.16 8.88
C PRO A 285 14.39 7.65 9.00
N LEU A 286 13.17 7.98 8.65
CA LEU A 286 12.65 9.31 8.65
C LEU A 286 11.40 9.33 9.52
N VAL A 287 11.45 10.04 10.64
CA VAL A 287 10.29 10.18 11.53
C VAL A 287 9.70 11.56 11.34
N SER A 288 8.45 11.62 10.89
CA SER A 288 7.71 12.87 10.75
C SER A 288 7.47 13.46 12.15
N PRO A 289 7.84 14.73 12.40
CA PRO A 289 7.71 15.33 13.75
C PRO A 289 6.29 15.28 14.34
N HIS A 290 5.29 15.30 13.46
CA HIS A 290 3.87 15.27 13.85
C HIS A 290 3.17 13.95 13.48
N GLY A 291 3.92 12.97 12.96
CA GLY A 291 3.36 11.66 12.59
C GLY A 291 2.43 11.64 11.39
N GLU A 292 2.40 12.71 10.59
CA GLU A 292 1.54 12.78 9.40
C GLU A 292 2.06 11.92 8.25
N LEU A 293 3.39 11.72 8.16
CA LEU A 293 3.97 10.68 7.32
C LEU A 293 4.08 9.39 8.13
N ALA A 294 3.53 8.30 7.61
CA ALA A 294 3.81 6.97 8.12
C ALA A 294 5.11 6.48 7.48
N THR A 295 6.17 6.38 8.28
CA THR A 295 7.44 5.86 7.79
C THR A 295 7.48 4.37 8.01
N PHE A 296 7.28 3.60 6.95
CA PHE A 296 7.43 2.15 6.95
C PHE A 296 8.84 1.76 6.52
N CYS A 297 9.28 0.56 6.84
CA CYS A 297 10.43 -0.04 6.18
C CYS A 297 10.05 -0.41 4.73
N ALA A 298 11.01 -0.38 3.82
CA ALA A 298 10.82 -0.88 2.46
C ALA A 298 11.23 -2.34 2.37
N SER A 299 10.47 -3.16 1.64
CA SER A 299 10.84 -4.57 1.35
C SER A 299 12.09 -4.69 0.45
N SER A 300 12.57 -3.58 -0.09
CA SER A 300 13.85 -3.48 -0.82
C SER A 300 15.06 -3.18 0.06
N GLY A 301 14.88 -2.90 1.37
CA GLY A 301 15.95 -2.72 2.34
C GLY A 301 16.06 -1.33 2.98
N GLY A 302 15.53 -0.26 2.40
CA GLY A 302 15.48 1.09 2.97
C GLY A 302 14.18 1.35 3.74
N TRP A 303 13.70 2.59 3.65
CA TRP A 303 12.43 3.04 4.23
C TRP A 303 11.52 3.61 3.15
N LEU A 304 10.23 3.58 3.42
CA LEU A 304 9.17 4.06 2.54
C LEU A 304 8.25 5.02 3.31
N PRO A 305 8.69 6.27 3.58
CA PRO A 305 7.78 7.30 4.09
C PRO A 305 6.62 7.52 3.13
N LEU A 306 5.42 7.50 3.69
CA LEU A 306 4.17 7.47 2.95
C LEU A 306 3.18 8.48 3.54
N ALA A 307 2.65 9.35 2.68
CA ALA A 307 1.46 10.15 2.94
C ALA A 307 0.23 9.41 2.41
N CYS A 308 -0.81 9.29 3.22
CA CYS A 308 -2.06 8.64 2.84
C CYS A 308 -3.23 9.60 3.07
N THR A 309 -3.93 9.98 1.99
CA THR A 309 -5.17 10.74 2.06
C THR A 309 -6.36 9.80 2.03
N MET A 310 -7.40 10.07 2.81
CA MET A 310 -8.63 9.25 2.80
C MET A 310 -9.54 9.62 1.63
N ASN A 311 -9.54 10.88 1.25
CA ASN A 311 -10.44 11.45 0.26
C ASN A 311 -9.73 11.71 -1.07
N LEU A 312 -9.93 10.84 -2.06
CA LEU A 312 -9.43 11.05 -3.42
C LEU A 312 -10.55 10.78 -4.43
N THR A 313 -10.52 9.69 -5.19
CA THR A 313 -11.57 9.42 -6.17
C THR A 313 -12.92 9.12 -5.53
N GLY A 314 -12.93 8.62 -4.28
CA GLY A 314 -14.16 8.44 -3.52
C GLY A 314 -14.91 9.76 -3.31
N ALA A 315 -14.21 10.83 -2.94
CA ALA A 315 -14.81 12.14 -2.79
C ALA A 315 -15.33 12.71 -4.13
N CYS A 316 -14.59 12.49 -5.22
CA CYS A 316 -15.07 12.82 -6.56
C CYS A 316 -16.34 12.03 -6.92
N GLY A 317 -16.40 10.73 -6.56
CA GLY A 317 -17.56 9.87 -6.77
C GLY A 317 -18.82 10.41 -6.10
N LEU A 318 -18.72 10.89 -4.85
CA LEU A 318 -19.84 11.49 -4.13
C LEU A 318 -20.43 12.71 -4.88
N VAL A 319 -19.55 13.54 -5.47
CA VAL A 319 -20.00 14.69 -6.28
C VAL A 319 -20.57 14.24 -7.63
N GLN A 320 -20.01 13.21 -8.26
CA GLN A 320 -20.55 12.59 -9.46
C GLN A 320 -21.99 12.09 -9.23
N ASP A 321 -22.19 11.32 -8.17
CA ASP A 321 -23.50 10.78 -7.79
C ASP A 321 -24.51 11.89 -7.52
N LEU A 322 -24.10 12.92 -6.75
CA LEU A 322 -24.94 14.10 -6.45
C LEU A 322 -25.39 14.84 -7.71
N LEU A 323 -24.50 14.95 -8.70
CA LEU A 323 -24.75 15.65 -9.96
C LEU A 323 -25.29 14.73 -11.06
N HIS A 324 -25.49 13.44 -10.78
CA HIS A 324 -25.91 12.40 -11.75
C HIS A 324 -25.00 12.39 -12.99
N LEU A 325 -23.68 12.31 -12.79
CA LEU A 325 -22.66 12.30 -13.84
C LEU A 325 -21.99 10.94 -13.94
N ASP A 326 -21.68 10.51 -15.14
CA ASP A 326 -20.69 9.47 -15.35
C ASP A 326 -19.25 10.05 -15.26
N LEU A 327 -18.26 9.17 -15.29
CA LEU A 327 -16.85 9.55 -15.14
C LEU A 327 -16.34 10.45 -16.29
N ASP A 328 -16.81 10.19 -17.51
CA ASP A 328 -16.39 10.95 -18.68
C ASP A 328 -17.01 12.36 -18.67
N GLU A 329 -18.28 12.45 -18.30
CA GLU A 329 -18.98 13.73 -18.17
C GLU A 329 -18.40 14.59 -17.02
N PHE A 330 -18.10 13.96 -15.86
CA PHE A 330 -17.40 14.63 -14.76
C PHE A 330 -16.05 15.20 -15.23
N SER A 331 -15.24 14.39 -15.91
CA SER A 331 -13.94 14.81 -16.40
C SER A 331 -14.03 15.94 -17.41
N ARG A 332 -14.99 15.86 -18.33
CA ARG A 332 -15.25 16.89 -19.31
C ARG A 332 -15.67 18.22 -18.67
N LEU A 333 -16.58 18.18 -17.70
CA LEU A 333 -17.01 19.37 -16.96
C LEU A 333 -15.86 19.98 -16.15
N ALA A 334 -15.14 19.18 -15.40
CA ALA A 334 -13.98 19.65 -14.63
C ALA A 334 -12.90 20.30 -15.52
N ALA A 335 -12.71 19.78 -16.76
CA ALA A 335 -11.76 20.35 -17.72
C ALA A 335 -12.22 21.70 -18.30
N GLN A 336 -13.50 22.01 -18.31
CA GLN A 336 -14.04 23.30 -18.77
C GLN A 336 -13.82 24.44 -17.78
N ALA A 337 -13.74 24.14 -16.49
CA ALA A 337 -13.47 25.14 -15.47
C ALA A 337 -11.97 25.50 -15.42
N PRO A 338 -11.64 26.76 -15.16
CA PRO A 338 -10.25 27.18 -15.00
C PRO A 338 -9.66 26.60 -13.71
N VAL A 339 -8.31 26.59 -13.62
CA VAL A 339 -7.61 26.27 -12.39
C VAL A 339 -8.07 27.19 -11.27
N GLY A 340 -8.35 26.60 -10.10
CA GLY A 340 -8.92 27.31 -8.94
C GLY A 340 -10.43 27.52 -9.03
N ALA A 341 -11.13 26.92 -10.02
CA ALA A 341 -12.59 26.89 -10.15
C ALA A 341 -13.26 28.27 -9.90
N GLU A 342 -12.66 29.35 -10.43
CA GLU A 342 -13.11 30.75 -10.23
C GLU A 342 -13.24 31.13 -8.74
N GLY A 343 -12.40 30.57 -7.89
CA GLY A 343 -12.40 30.82 -6.46
C GLY A 343 -13.32 29.91 -5.64
N LEU A 344 -14.02 28.97 -6.26
CA LEU A 344 -14.71 27.91 -5.53
C LEU A 344 -13.69 26.85 -5.08
N LEU A 345 -13.62 26.56 -3.79
CA LEU A 345 -12.70 25.59 -3.22
C LEU A 345 -13.43 24.58 -2.33
N MET A 346 -13.14 23.30 -2.50
CA MET A 346 -13.65 22.25 -1.63
C MET A 346 -12.54 21.70 -0.72
N LEU A 347 -12.83 21.64 0.59
CA LEU A 347 -12.12 20.76 1.51
C LEU A 347 -12.86 19.42 1.54
N PRO A 348 -12.30 18.35 0.96
CA PRO A 348 -13.07 17.12 0.67
C PRO A 348 -13.07 16.12 1.83
N PHE A 349 -13.12 16.54 3.08
CA PHE A 349 -12.92 15.71 4.27
C PHE A 349 -14.21 15.00 4.70
N PHE A 350 -14.85 14.23 3.79
CA PHE A 350 -16.15 13.62 4.01
C PHE A 350 -16.19 12.69 5.24
N ASP A 351 -15.11 11.93 5.48
CA ASP A 351 -14.96 11.03 6.62
C ASP A 351 -13.72 11.39 7.46
N GLY A 352 -13.47 12.69 7.65
CA GLY A 352 -12.21 13.18 8.19
C GLY A 352 -11.07 13.06 7.17
N GLU A 353 -9.86 13.37 7.60
CA GLU A 353 -8.66 13.22 6.76
C GLU A 353 -7.46 12.75 7.61
N ARG A 354 -6.55 12.04 6.98
CA ARG A 354 -5.33 11.53 7.61
C ARG A 354 -4.13 12.41 7.30
N VAL A 355 -4.04 12.93 6.09
CA VAL A 355 -2.99 13.85 5.66
C VAL A 355 -3.62 15.01 4.88
N PRO A 356 -3.77 16.21 5.53
CA PRO A 356 -3.39 16.57 6.91
C PRO A 356 -4.15 15.78 7.99
N ALA A 357 -3.58 15.72 9.21
CA ALA A 357 -4.16 14.97 10.33
C ALA A 357 -5.39 15.67 10.91
N LEU A 358 -6.54 15.43 10.32
CA LEU A 358 -7.83 16.04 10.62
C LEU A 358 -8.93 14.96 10.74
N PRO A 359 -8.84 14.03 11.70
CA PRO A 359 -9.70 12.84 11.76
C PRO A 359 -11.18 13.15 12.03
N HIS A 360 -11.51 14.35 12.50
CA HIS A 360 -12.86 14.78 12.83
C HIS A 360 -13.38 15.91 11.93
N ALA A 361 -12.63 16.26 10.88
CA ALA A 361 -13.08 17.26 9.92
C ALA A 361 -14.23 16.74 9.06
N SER A 362 -15.01 17.64 8.52
CA SER A 362 -16.06 17.37 7.55
C SER A 362 -15.80 18.14 6.25
N ALA A 363 -16.38 17.64 5.16
CA ALA A 363 -16.28 18.32 3.87
C ALA A 363 -16.96 19.69 3.91
N SER A 364 -16.36 20.68 3.21
CA SER A 364 -16.90 22.03 3.13
C SER A 364 -16.57 22.71 1.80
N LEU A 365 -17.44 23.62 1.36
CA LEU A 365 -17.26 24.45 0.19
C LEU A 365 -17.04 25.92 0.61
N HIS A 366 -16.01 26.53 0.04
CA HIS A 366 -15.60 27.90 0.33
C HIS A 366 -15.60 28.77 -0.92
N GLY A 367 -15.84 30.08 -0.73
CA GLY A 367 -15.80 31.07 -1.82
C GLY A 367 -16.94 30.97 -2.82
N MET A 368 -18.04 30.33 -2.46
CA MET A 368 -19.22 30.17 -3.30
C MET A 368 -19.93 31.48 -3.52
N THR A 369 -20.22 31.81 -4.76
CA THR A 369 -20.96 33.00 -5.20
C THR A 369 -21.96 32.60 -6.29
N ALA A 370 -22.92 33.48 -6.58
CA ALA A 370 -23.86 33.25 -7.70
C ALA A 370 -23.15 33.15 -9.08
N ALA A 371 -21.98 33.77 -9.20
CA ALA A 371 -21.22 33.78 -10.46
C ALA A 371 -20.43 32.50 -10.71
N ASN A 372 -19.89 31.88 -9.64
CA ASN A 372 -19.01 30.71 -9.78
C ASN A 372 -19.68 29.37 -9.43
N LEU A 373 -20.94 29.36 -8.97
CA LEU A 373 -21.67 28.14 -8.67
C LEU A 373 -22.18 27.48 -9.95
N SER A 374 -21.37 26.65 -10.54
CA SER A 374 -21.68 25.86 -11.74
C SER A 374 -21.28 24.38 -11.56
N ARG A 375 -21.88 23.48 -12.34
CA ARG A 375 -21.49 22.06 -12.34
C ARG A 375 -20.01 21.89 -12.68
N ALA A 376 -19.50 22.67 -13.63
CA ALA A 376 -18.10 22.60 -14.04
C ALA A 376 -17.15 22.99 -12.88
N ASN A 377 -17.42 24.09 -12.20
CA ASN A 377 -16.62 24.54 -11.07
C ASN A 377 -16.71 23.58 -9.86
N LEU A 378 -17.88 22.97 -9.60
CA LEU A 378 -18.01 21.95 -8.54
C LEU A 378 -17.16 20.72 -8.84
N CYS A 379 -17.21 20.19 -10.07
CA CYS A 379 -16.36 19.07 -10.49
C CYS A 379 -14.87 19.43 -10.39
N ARG A 380 -14.49 20.65 -10.77
CA ARG A 380 -13.12 21.12 -10.68
C ARG A 380 -12.68 21.29 -9.22
N ALA A 381 -13.50 21.89 -8.38
CA ALA A 381 -13.20 22.15 -6.98
C ALA A 381 -12.97 20.85 -6.18
N VAL A 382 -13.76 19.79 -6.40
CA VAL A 382 -13.54 18.51 -5.72
C VAL A 382 -12.28 17.81 -6.25
N LEU A 383 -12.04 17.83 -7.57
CA LEU A 383 -10.83 17.28 -8.16
C LEU A 383 -9.56 17.94 -7.58
N GLU A 384 -9.55 19.26 -7.53
CA GLU A 384 -8.40 20.04 -7.01
C GLU A 384 -8.27 19.89 -5.49
N GLY A 385 -9.38 19.95 -4.76
CA GLY A 385 -9.37 19.79 -3.30
C GLY A 385 -8.77 18.45 -2.87
N THR A 386 -9.10 17.36 -3.56
CA THR A 386 -8.50 16.05 -3.30
C THR A 386 -7.03 16.00 -3.73
N ALA A 387 -6.66 16.63 -4.84
CA ALA A 387 -5.28 16.71 -5.29
C ALA A 387 -4.39 17.55 -4.35
N PHE A 388 -4.95 18.57 -3.68
CA PHE A 388 -4.22 19.36 -2.68
C PHE A 388 -3.78 18.53 -1.47
N GLY A 389 -4.52 17.49 -1.09
CA GLY A 389 -4.09 16.52 -0.07
C GLY A 389 -2.79 15.80 -0.47
N LEU A 390 -2.67 15.39 -1.74
CA LEU A 390 -1.42 14.81 -2.25
C LEU A 390 -0.28 15.82 -2.32
N ARG A 391 -0.56 17.09 -2.64
CA ARG A 391 0.44 18.16 -2.61
C ARG A 391 0.91 18.41 -1.18
N TYR A 392 0.01 18.42 -0.21
CA TYR A 392 0.36 18.52 1.20
C TYR A 392 1.31 17.37 1.63
N GLY A 393 0.99 16.14 1.22
CA GLY A 393 1.87 14.98 1.43
C GLY A 393 3.25 15.15 0.79
N LEU A 394 3.32 15.71 -0.43
CA LEU A 394 4.60 16.01 -1.08
C LEU A 394 5.40 17.08 -0.33
N ASP A 395 4.74 18.10 0.18
CA ASP A 395 5.42 19.15 0.96
C ASP A 395 6.01 18.60 2.27
N LEU A 396 5.33 17.65 2.92
CA LEU A 396 5.88 16.91 4.06
C LEU A 396 7.11 16.08 3.69
N LEU A 397 7.07 15.38 2.55
CA LEU A 397 8.23 14.63 2.04
C LEU A 397 9.41 15.56 1.74
N ARG A 398 9.15 16.70 1.08
CA ARG A 398 10.16 17.72 0.77
C ARG A 398 10.78 18.32 2.04
N ALA A 399 9.95 18.67 3.02
CA ALA A 399 10.40 19.17 4.32
C ALA A 399 11.27 18.14 5.06
N SER A 400 11.07 16.87 4.77
CA SER A 400 11.84 15.75 5.32
C SER A 400 13.11 15.41 4.50
N GLY A 401 13.46 16.20 3.48
CA GLY A 401 14.65 16.01 2.64
C GLY A 401 14.44 15.05 1.47
N LEU A 402 13.21 14.75 1.07
CA LEU A 402 12.85 13.90 -0.06
C LEU A 402 12.11 14.70 -1.14
N PRO A 403 12.80 15.50 -1.96
CA PRO A 403 12.16 16.42 -2.90
C PRO A 403 11.40 15.72 -4.03
N GLY A 404 11.82 14.53 -4.42
CA GLY A 404 11.35 13.83 -5.60
C GLY A 404 11.83 14.46 -6.92
N GLU A 405 11.98 13.62 -7.94
CA GLU A 405 12.38 14.01 -9.29
C GLU A 405 11.31 13.60 -10.32
N GLU A 406 10.68 12.46 -10.12
CA GLU A 406 9.64 11.90 -10.99
C GLU A 406 8.60 11.11 -10.17
N ILE A 407 7.35 11.15 -10.60
CA ILE A 407 6.26 10.39 -10.00
C ILE A 407 5.86 9.24 -10.93
N ARG A 408 5.86 8.01 -10.38
CA ARG A 408 5.24 6.83 -10.98
C ARG A 408 3.78 6.78 -10.53
N LEU A 409 2.86 6.98 -11.47
CA LEU A 409 1.43 7.09 -11.16
C LEU A 409 0.72 5.77 -11.44
N VAL A 410 0.05 5.23 -10.43
CA VAL A 410 -0.71 3.98 -10.50
C VAL A 410 -2.14 4.16 -9.98
N GLY A 411 -2.98 3.14 -10.12
CA GLY A 411 -4.38 3.17 -9.69
C GLY A 411 -5.35 3.58 -10.80
N GLY A 412 -6.64 3.44 -10.53
CA GLY A 412 -7.69 3.61 -11.56
C GLY A 412 -7.70 4.99 -12.21
N ALA A 413 -7.57 6.06 -11.40
CA ALA A 413 -7.59 7.43 -11.90
C ALA A 413 -6.34 7.84 -12.68
N ALA A 414 -5.24 7.09 -12.60
CA ALA A 414 -4.04 7.31 -13.40
C ALA A 414 -4.30 7.20 -14.91
N LYS A 415 -5.34 6.47 -15.32
CA LYS A 415 -5.78 6.36 -16.72
C LYS A 415 -6.36 7.67 -17.26
N ASN A 416 -6.87 8.54 -16.40
CA ASN A 416 -7.54 9.78 -16.80
C ASN A 416 -6.52 10.90 -17.08
N PRO A 417 -6.46 11.46 -18.31
CA PRO A 417 -5.51 12.53 -18.67
C PRO A 417 -5.67 13.80 -17.83
N LEU A 418 -6.90 14.12 -17.39
CA LEU A 418 -7.14 15.29 -16.55
C LEU A 418 -6.47 15.15 -15.19
N TRP A 419 -6.56 13.98 -14.56
CA TRP A 419 -5.85 13.69 -13.32
C TRP A 419 -4.33 13.83 -13.50
N ARG A 420 -3.77 13.23 -14.55
CA ARG A 420 -2.32 13.32 -14.83
C ARG A 420 -1.89 14.78 -14.99
N ARG A 421 -2.64 15.57 -15.77
CA ARG A 421 -2.36 16.98 -16.01
C ARG A 421 -2.43 17.79 -14.71
N THR A 422 -3.54 17.64 -13.96
CA THR A 422 -3.74 18.34 -12.69
C THR A 422 -2.60 18.05 -11.71
N LEU A 423 -2.24 16.78 -11.53
CA LEU A 423 -1.18 16.40 -10.60
C LEU A 423 0.21 16.86 -11.07
N ALA A 424 0.54 16.75 -12.35
CA ALA A 424 1.84 17.25 -12.85
C ALA A 424 1.99 18.74 -12.59
N ASP A 425 0.97 19.53 -12.92
CA ASP A 425 1.00 20.99 -12.77
C ASP A 425 1.00 21.42 -11.30
N LEU A 426 0.20 20.76 -10.46
CA LEU A 426 0.09 21.06 -9.03
C LEU A 426 1.35 20.64 -8.24
N LEU A 427 1.86 19.43 -8.50
CA LEU A 427 3.01 18.91 -7.75
C LEU A 427 4.35 19.46 -8.28
N GLY A 428 4.35 20.01 -9.50
CA GLY A 428 5.54 20.57 -10.14
C GLY A 428 6.57 19.52 -10.49
N LEU A 429 6.16 18.25 -10.70
CA LEU A 429 7.02 17.13 -11.03
C LEU A 429 6.51 16.41 -12.29
N PRO A 430 7.42 15.91 -13.14
CA PRO A 430 7.04 15.02 -14.22
C PRO A 430 6.43 13.74 -13.64
N LEU A 431 5.39 13.24 -14.30
CA LEU A 431 4.79 11.97 -13.96
C LEU A 431 4.64 11.06 -15.18
N VAL A 432 4.65 9.75 -14.94
CA VAL A 432 4.46 8.73 -15.96
C VAL A 432 3.85 7.48 -15.34
N CYS A 433 3.00 6.77 -16.10
CA CYS A 433 2.42 5.51 -15.63
C CYS A 433 3.31 4.32 -16.05
N PRO A 434 3.51 3.34 -15.19
CA PRO A 434 4.00 2.03 -15.61
C PRO A 434 3.01 1.39 -16.61
N ARG A 435 3.54 0.62 -17.58
CA ARG A 435 2.69 -0.16 -18.50
C ARG A 435 1.93 -1.25 -17.78
N GLN A 436 2.60 -1.89 -16.79
CA GLN A 436 1.96 -2.86 -15.93
C GLN A 436 1.22 -2.14 -14.81
N THR A 437 -0.11 -2.30 -14.78
CA THR A 437 -0.99 -1.67 -13.78
C THR A 437 -0.98 -2.39 -12.44
N GLU A 438 -0.65 -3.69 -12.44
CA GLU A 438 -0.60 -4.54 -11.25
C GLU A 438 0.79 -4.41 -10.57
N ALA A 439 1.07 -3.22 -10.06
CA ALA A 439 2.39 -2.88 -9.54
C ALA A 439 2.82 -3.76 -8.36
N ALA A 440 1.91 -4.11 -7.45
CA ALA A 440 2.23 -4.95 -6.29
C ALA A 440 2.58 -6.40 -6.72
N ALA A 441 1.84 -6.98 -7.66
CA ALA A 441 2.14 -8.29 -8.21
C ALA A 441 3.46 -8.28 -9.01
N LEU A 442 3.73 -7.24 -9.82
CA LEU A 442 5.01 -7.09 -10.51
C LEU A 442 6.16 -6.97 -9.49
N GLY A 443 5.97 -6.17 -8.44
CA GLY A 443 6.97 -6.01 -7.38
C GLY A 443 7.28 -7.31 -6.66
N ALA A 444 6.27 -8.14 -6.41
CA ALA A 444 6.43 -9.48 -5.85
C ALA A 444 7.23 -10.39 -6.79
N ALA A 445 6.93 -10.41 -8.10
CA ALA A 445 7.70 -11.19 -9.08
C ALA A 445 9.17 -10.73 -9.17
N LEU A 446 9.41 -9.41 -9.11
CA LEU A 446 10.77 -8.84 -9.08
C LEU A 446 11.52 -9.21 -7.80
N GLN A 447 10.84 -9.18 -6.65
CA GLN A 447 11.43 -9.62 -5.38
C GLN A 447 11.78 -11.11 -5.43
N ALA A 448 10.91 -11.96 -5.98
CA ALA A 448 11.18 -13.38 -6.15
C ALA A 448 12.42 -13.63 -7.00
N ALA A 449 12.56 -12.91 -8.13
CA ALA A 449 13.74 -12.99 -8.99
C ALA A 449 15.00 -12.53 -8.27
N TRP A 450 14.94 -11.40 -7.56
CA TRP A 450 16.03 -10.86 -6.79
C TRP A 450 16.48 -11.79 -5.66
N SER A 451 15.54 -12.33 -4.90
CA SER A 451 15.83 -13.22 -3.77
C SER A 451 16.51 -14.52 -4.21
N LEU A 452 15.99 -15.14 -5.28
CA LEU A 452 16.62 -16.33 -5.85
C LEU A 452 18.01 -16.04 -6.39
N GLY A 453 18.21 -14.89 -7.03
CA GLY A 453 19.51 -14.43 -7.52
C GLY A 453 20.52 -14.25 -6.40
N ARG A 454 20.13 -13.64 -5.30
CA ARG A 454 20.99 -13.49 -4.11
C ARG A 454 21.38 -14.84 -3.50
N GLU A 455 20.42 -15.74 -3.37
CA GLU A 455 20.65 -17.07 -2.81
C GLU A 455 21.63 -17.89 -3.65
N SER A 456 21.58 -17.76 -4.97
CA SER A 456 22.48 -18.47 -5.89
C SER A 456 23.86 -17.81 -6.03
N GLY A 457 24.08 -16.64 -5.46
CA GLY A 457 25.33 -15.88 -5.58
C GLY A 457 25.62 -15.32 -6.98
N ALA A 458 24.67 -15.44 -7.91
CA ALA A 458 24.82 -15.05 -9.33
C ALA A 458 23.80 -13.98 -9.76
N GLY A 459 23.13 -13.32 -8.79
CA GLY A 459 22.03 -12.42 -9.09
C GLY A 459 22.45 -10.99 -9.35
N GLU A 460 21.74 -10.34 -10.27
CA GLU A 460 21.83 -8.90 -10.47
C GLU A 460 21.12 -8.13 -9.32
N SER A 461 21.43 -6.83 -9.19
CA SER A 461 20.79 -5.99 -8.21
C SER A 461 19.29 -5.80 -8.50
N LEU A 462 18.50 -5.55 -7.44
CA LEU A 462 17.07 -5.23 -7.60
C LEU A 462 16.86 -4.01 -8.51
N GLU A 463 17.77 -3.04 -8.46
CA GLU A 463 17.73 -1.86 -9.33
C GLU A 463 17.90 -2.22 -10.82
N ALA A 464 18.80 -3.14 -11.14
CA ALA A 464 19.00 -3.62 -12.52
C ALA A 464 17.76 -4.39 -13.02
N LEU A 465 17.17 -5.23 -12.17
CA LEU A 465 15.89 -5.90 -12.45
C LEU A 465 14.75 -4.90 -12.71
N CYS A 466 14.60 -3.89 -11.85
CA CYS A 466 13.58 -2.86 -12.02
C CYS A 466 13.79 -2.06 -13.30
N ARG A 467 15.02 -1.65 -13.63
CA ARG A 467 15.32 -0.94 -14.89
C ARG A 467 14.92 -1.73 -16.14
N ARG A 468 15.03 -3.06 -16.10
CA ARG A 468 14.66 -3.93 -17.23
C ARG A 468 13.18 -4.25 -17.29
N CYS A 469 12.57 -4.52 -16.13
CA CYS A 469 11.24 -5.11 -16.09
C CYS A 469 10.12 -4.10 -15.82
N VAL A 470 10.42 -2.93 -15.24
CA VAL A 470 9.44 -1.86 -15.02
C VAL A 470 9.36 -0.98 -16.26
N ALA A 471 8.59 -1.43 -17.26
CA ALA A 471 8.36 -0.68 -18.47
C ALA A 471 7.40 0.49 -18.22
N LEU A 472 7.71 1.66 -18.79
CA LEU A 472 6.88 2.86 -18.69
C LEU A 472 6.04 3.03 -19.95
N ASP A 473 4.83 3.55 -19.77
CA ASP A 473 4.01 4.05 -20.87
C ASP A 473 4.34 5.52 -21.13
N GLU A 474 5.31 5.74 -22.02
CA GLU A 474 5.78 7.09 -22.37
C GLU A 474 4.66 7.98 -22.98
N SER A 475 3.58 7.40 -23.49
CA SER A 475 2.42 8.16 -23.96
C SER A 475 1.68 8.88 -22.82
N THR A 476 1.85 8.41 -21.59
CA THR A 476 1.27 9.01 -20.39
C THR A 476 2.15 10.06 -19.75
N ARG A 477 3.41 10.18 -20.21
CA ARG A 477 4.37 11.13 -19.64
C ARG A 477 3.83 12.56 -19.70
N THR A 478 3.71 13.17 -18.54
CA THR A 478 3.12 14.48 -18.38
C THR A 478 4.09 15.40 -17.66
N GLN A 479 4.59 16.41 -18.37
CA GLN A 479 5.46 17.44 -17.81
C GLN A 479 4.63 18.57 -17.18
N PRO A 480 5.07 19.14 -16.05
CA PRO A 480 4.39 20.29 -15.45
C PRO A 480 4.47 21.52 -16.37
N GLN A 481 3.39 22.30 -16.42
CA GLN A 481 3.30 23.53 -17.22
C GLN A 481 3.53 24.74 -16.32
N ALA A 482 4.62 25.45 -16.51
CA ALA A 482 4.98 26.62 -15.70
C ALA A 482 3.86 27.69 -15.62
N ARG A 483 3.11 27.88 -16.72
CA ARG A 483 1.98 28.83 -16.76
C ARG A 483 0.83 28.49 -15.80
N GLN A 484 0.65 27.21 -15.44
CA GLN A 484 -0.40 26.76 -14.54
C GLN A 484 0.05 26.73 -13.08
N GLN A 485 1.36 26.65 -12.84
CA GLN A 485 1.91 26.51 -11.50
C GLN A 485 1.54 27.69 -10.59
N ALA A 486 1.58 28.90 -11.11
CA ALA A 486 1.22 30.11 -10.33
C ALA A 486 -0.26 30.08 -9.86
N ALA A 487 -1.17 29.66 -10.73
CA ALA A 487 -2.58 29.53 -10.40
C ALA A 487 -2.83 28.41 -9.36
N TYR A 488 -2.18 27.27 -9.52
CA TYR A 488 -2.25 26.18 -8.55
C TYR A 488 -1.63 26.55 -7.20
N GLU A 489 -0.51 27.29 -7.21
CA GLU A 489 0.12 27.75 -5.99
C GLU A 489 -0.79 28.72 -5.22
N GLN A 490 -1.49 29.62 -5.92
CA GLN A 490 -2.47 30.51 -5.31
C GLN A 490 -3.66 29.75 -4.72
N ALA A 491 -4.21 28.78 -5.46
CA ALA A 491 -5.32 27.95 -5.00
C ALA A 491 -4.93 27.07 -3.80
N TYR A 492 -3.72 26.51 -3.83
CA TYR A 492 -3.19 25.69 -2.75
C TYR A 492 -2.91 26.49 -1.48
N ARG A 493 -2.37 27.72 -1.58
CA ARG A 493 -2.21 28.61 -0.40
C ARG A 493 -3.55 28.86 0.27
N ARG A 494 -4.57 29.15 -0.53
CA ARG A 494 -5.92 29.32 0.00
C ARG A 494 -6.47 28.05 0.65
N TYR A 495 -6.17 26.88 0.09
CA TYR A 495 -6.50 25.60 0.72
C TYR A 495 -5.85 25.48 2.10
N LEU A 496 -4.56 25.82 2.24
CA LEU A 496 -3.85 25.78 3.52
C LEU A 496 -4.42 26.77 4.55
N GLU A 497 -4.83 27.98 4.13
CA GLU A 497 -5.45 28.99 5.00
C GLU A 497 -6.83 28.55 5.53
N LEU A 498 -7.52 27.71 4.80
CA LEU A 498 -8.86 27.22 5.14
C LEU A 498 -8.83 25.90 5.95
N LEU A 499 -7.67 25.29 6.13
CA LEU A 499 -7.56 24.09 6.97
C LEU A 499 -7.99 24.42 8.41
N PRO A 500 -8.83 23.58 9.03
CA PRO A 500 -9.17 23.78 10.44
C PRO A 500 -7.92 23.69 11.32
N PRO A 501 -7.92 24.38 12.47
CA PRO A 501 -6.82 24.28 13.43
C PRO A 501 -6.65 22.82 13.88
N ARG A 502 -5.40 22.44 14.08
CA ARG A 502 -4.98 21.09 14.51
C ARG A 502 -5.26 20.86 15.99
#